data_2a23bc4d7f396d048aef9354b073edf0
#
_entry.id   2a23bc4d7f396d048aef9354b073edf0
#
_cell.length_a   1.000
_cell.length_b   1.000
_cell.length_c   1.000
_cell.angle_alpha   90.00
_cell.angle_beta   90.00
_cell.angle_gamma   90.00
#
_symmetry.space_group_name_H-M   'P 1'
#
loop_
_entity.id
_entity.type
_entity.pdbx_description
1 polymer ?
#
loop_
_entity_poly.entity_id
_entity_poly.type
_entity_poly.pdbx_seq_one_letter_code
_entity_poly.pdbx_strand_id
1 'polypeptide(L)'
;MKDIEILLQNKPGQLALMGKVLGENKISLEGGGVFENGKHSIAHFLVKEADKAKTELEKVGIKNMKINDVIIQKLRQDIPGQLGMFCSELADANVNILTQYSDHSNQLIMVVDDYNKGKEISKEWMKKWWDSDDYII
;
A
#
# COMPACT_ATOMS: atom_id res chain seq x y z
N MET A 1 6.02 7.55 -3.20
CA MET A 1 4.88 6.61 -3.23
C MET A 1 4.01 6.79 -2.01
N LYS A 2 2.73 6.75 -2.21
CA LYS A 2 1.72 6.79 -1.14
C LYS A 2 0.67 5.72 -1.43
N ASP A 3 -0.01 5.29 -0.39
CA ASP A 3 -1.23 4.50 -0.50
C ASP A 3 -2.42 5.44 -0.54
N ILE A 4 -3.34 5.20 -1.46
CA ILE A 4 -4.63 5.87 -1.45
C ILE A 4 -5.72 4.85 -1.10
N GLU A 5 -6.41 5.10 0.00
CA GLU A 5 -7.55 4.31 0.44
C GLU A 5 -8.81 4.94 -0.13
N ILE A 6 -9.61 4.16 -0.83
CA ILE A 6 -10.79 4.63 -1.54
C ILE A 6 -11.98 3.76 -1.14
N LEU A 7 -13.02 4.40 -0.61
CA LEU A 7 -14.26 3.71 -0.32
C LEU A 7 -15.17 3.80 -1.54
N LEU A 8 -15.47 2.67 -2.15
CA LEU A 8 -16.32 2.56 -3.32
C LEU A 8 -17.66 1.90 -2.93
N GLN A 9 -18.70 2.16 -3.71
CA GLN A 9 -19.92 1.36 -3.59
C GLN A 9 -19.65 -0.05 -4.12
N ASN A 10 -20.14 -1.06 -3.43
CA ASN A 10 -19.99 -2.45 -3.86
C ASN A 10 -21.01 -2.79 -4.93
N LYS A 11 -20.74 -2.36 -6.16
CA LYS A 11 -21.61 -2.64 -7.32
C LYS A 11 -20.78 -2.65 -8.61
N PRO A 12 -21.30 -3.31 -9.67
CA PRO A 12 -20.61 -3.31 -10.96
C PRO A 12 -20.34 -1.91 -11.47
N GLY A 13 -19.15 -1.71 -12.05
CA GLY A 13 -18.76 -0.45 -12.69
C GLY A 13 -18.02 0.54 -11.81
N GLN A 14 -18.04 0.39 -10.48
CA GLN A 14 -17.37 1.35 -9.59
C GLN A 14 -15.84 1.28 -9.72
N LEU A 15 -15.29 0.09 -9.70
CA LEU A 15 -13.84 -0.08 -9.89
C LEU A 15 -13.42 0.32 -11.31
N ALA A 16 -14.27 0.02 -12.30
CA ALA A 16 -14.02 0.44 -13.68
C ALA A 16 -13.95 1.96 -13.80
N LEU A 17 -14.88 2.69 -13.15
CA LEU A 17 -14.87 4.16 -13.14
C LEU A 17 -13.58 4.70 -12.54
N MET A 18 -13.20 4.17 -11.37
CA MET A 18 -11.96 4.57 -10.69
C MET A 18 -10.74 4.36 -11.61
N GLY A 19 -10.61 3.17 -12.18
CA GLY A 19 -9.49 2.85 -13.06
C GLY A 19 -9.44 3.70 -14.32
N LYS A 20 -10.61 3.98 -14.90
CA LYS A 20 -10.72 4.84 -16.09
C LYS A 20 -10.25 6.27 -15.79
N VAL A 21 -10.74 6.85 -14.72
CA VAL A 21 -10.37 8.23 -14.33
C VAL A 21 -8.87 8.34 -14.07
N LEU A 22 -8.30 7.40 -13.34
CA LEU A 22 -6.86 7.40 -13.05
C LEU A 22 -6.05 7.21 -14.34
N GLY A 23 -6.45 6.29 -15.20
CA GLY A 23 -5.78 6.05 -16.47
C GLY A 23 -5.81 7.25 -17.42
N GLU A 24 -6.96 7.93 -17.53
CA GLU A 24 -7.13 9.14 -18.35
C GLU A 24 -6.24 10.28 -17.84
N ASN A 25 -5.95 10.31 -16.56
CA ASN A 25 -5.08 11.31 -15.94
C ASN A 25 -3.62 10.85 -15.82
N LYS A 26 -3.27 9.75 -16.46
CA LYS A 26 -1.91 9.19 -16.51
C LYS A 26 -1.36 8.85 -15.12
N ILE A 27 -2.23 8.43 -14.22
CA ILE A 27 -1.86 7.98 -12.88
C ILE A 27 -1.76 6.46 -12.90
N SER A 28 -0.54 5.95 -12.78
CA SER A 28 -0.28 4.51 -12.77
C SER A 28 -0.53 3.93 -11.38
N LEU A 29 -1.16 2.76 -11.35
CA LEU A 29 -1.33 1.96 -10.14
C LEU A 29 -0.17 0.98 -10.04
N GLU A 30 0.64 1.11 -9.00
CA GLU A 30 1.86 0.33 -8.81
C GLU A 30 1.65 -0.93 -7.96
N GLY A 31 0.49 -1.08 -7.41
CA GLY A 31 0.08 -2.22 -6.60
C GLY A 31 -1.20 -1.92 -5.86
N GLY A 32 -1.78 -2.92 -5.24
CA GLY A 32 -2.96 -2.71 -4.43
C GLY A 32 -3.91 -3.88 -4.37
N GLY A 33 -5.08 -3.61 -3.83
CA GLY A 33 -6.15 -4.59 -3.72
C GLY A 33 -7.48 -3.93 -3.43
N VAL A 34 -8.56 -4.69 -3.69
CA VAL A 34 -9.93 -4.26 -3.42
C VAL A 34 -10.61 -5.36 -2.61
N PHE A 35 -11.23 -4.98 -1.50
CA PHE A 35 -11.85 -5.91 -0.57
C PHE A 35 -13.28 -5.49 -0.29
N GLU A 36 -14.23 -6.41 -0.49
CA GLU A 36 -15.62 -6.13 -0.21
C GLU A 36 -15.86 -6.04 1.29
N ASN A 37 -16.75 -5.15 1.69
CA ASN A 37 -17.16 -4.95 3.08
C ASN A 37 -18.65 -4.56 3.09
N GLY A 38 -19.52 -5.53 2.80
CA GLY A 38 -20.95 -5.31 2.74
C GLY A 38 -21.36 -4.43 1.55
N LYS A 39 -21.94 -3.27 1.83
CA LYS A 39 -22.39 -2.31 0.81
C LYS A 39 -21.25 -1.55 0.14
N HIS A 40 -20.06 -1.66 0.67
CA HIS A 40 -18.89 -0.94 0.19
C HIS A 40 -17.78 -1.89 -0.22
N SER A 41 -16.85 -1.39 -1.01
CA SER A 41 -15.57 -2.02 -1.28
C SER A 41 -14.48 -1.05 -0.83
N ILE A 42 -13.48 -1.59 -0.16
CA ILE A 42 -12.32 -0.80 0.28
C ILE A 42 -11.19 -1.10 -0.69
N ALA A 43 -10.77 -0.07 -1.43
CA ALA A 43 -9.65 -0.16 -2.36
C ALA A 43 -8.43 0.51 -1.76
N HIS A 44 -7.28 -0.15 -1.87
CA HIS A 44 -5.98 0.42 -1.54
C HIS A 44 -5.09 0.30 -2.76
N PHE A 45 -4.53 1.42 -3.22
CA PHE A 45 -3.61 1.43 -4.35
C PHE A 45 -2.38 2.28 -4.06
N LEU A 46 -1.23 1.77 -4.49
CA LEU A 46 0.03 2.47 -4.42
C LEU A 46 0.19 3.37 -5.64
N VAL A 47 0.39 4.66 -5.42
CA VAL A 47 0.51 5.66 -6.48
C VAL A 47 1.60 6.68 -6.17
N LYS A 48 2.15 7.30 -7.20
CA LYS A 48 3.14 8.37 -7.05
C LYS A 48 2.48 9.72 -6.78
N GLU A 49 1.35 9.98 -7.43
CA GLU A 49 0.65 11.27 -7.40
C GLU A 49 -0.69 11.14 -6.69
N ALA A 50 -0.64 10.81 -5.38
CA ALA A 50 -1.85 10.54 -4.60
C ALA A 50 -2.79 11.76 -4.50
N ASP A 51 -2.25 12.96 -4.36
CA ASP A 51 -3.07 14.19 -4.29
C ASP A 51 -3.81 14.44 -5.60
N LYS A 52 -3.14 14.24 -6.73
CA LYS A 52 -3.77 14.35 -8.05
C LYS A 52 -4.85 13.28 -8.24
N ALA A 53 -4.57 12.05 -7.84
CA ALA A 53 -5.54 10.96 -7.89
C ALA A 53 -6.80 11.32 -7.11
N LYS A 54 -6.65 11.80 -5.89
CA LYS A 54 -7.77 12.20 -5.03
C LYS A 54 -8.59 13.31 -5.69
N THR A 55 -7.94 14.35 -6.21
CA THR A 55 -8.61 15.47 -6.88
C THR A 55 -9.41 15.01 -8.08
N GLU A 56 -8.83 14.16 -8.94
CA GLU A 56 -9.51 13.71 -10.14
C GLU A 56 -10.68 12.76 -9.83
N LEU A 57 -10.54 11.91 -8.82
CA LEU A 57 -11.63 11.02 -8.39
C LEU A 57 -12.78 11.80 -7.74
N GLU A 58 -12.49 12.86 -7.00
CA GLU A 58 -13.53 13.72 -6.41
C GLU A 58 -14.42 14.34 -7.49
N LYS A 59 -13.87 14.69 -8.64
CA LYS A 59 -14.61 15.25 -9.77
C LYS A 59 -15.70 14.34 -10.32
N VAL A 60 -15.56 13.04 -10.13
CA VAL A 60 -16.55 12.04 -10.59
C VAL A 60 -17.39 11.47 -9.44
N GLY A 61 -17.38 12.12 -8.28
CA GLY A 61 -18.22 11.74 -7.15
C GLY A 61 -17.65 10.71 -6.19
N ILE A 62 -16.40 10.29 -6.37
CA ILE A 62 -15.70 9.42 -5.42
C ILE A 62 -15.05 10.32 -4.38
N LYS A 63 -15.58 10.34 -3.16
CA LYS A 63 -15.22 11.36 -2.15
C LYS A 63 -14.58 10.83 -0.89
N ASN A 64 -14.82 9.56 -0.54
CA ASN A 64 -14.31 8.99 0.71
C ASN A 64 -12.94 8.37 0.47
N MET A 65 -11.90 9.18 0.64
CA MET A 65 -10.53 8.77 0.39
C MET A 65 -9.59 9.25 1.47
N LYS A 66 -8.53 8.48 1.69
CA LYS A 66 -7.46 8.82 2.62
C LYS A 66 -6.12 8.50 1.98
N ILE A 67 -5.15 9.40 2.16
CA ILE A 67 -3.78 9.20 1.68
C ILE A 67 -2.92 8.78 2.86
N ASN A 68 -2.21 7.67 2.73
CA ASN A 68 -1.39 7.10 3.79
C ASN A 68 0.09 7.05 3.38
N ASP A 69 0.96 7.31 4.33
CA ASP A 69 2.37 6.97 4.20
C ASP A 69 2.52 5.45 4.18
N VAL A 70 3.51 4.95 3.44
CA VAL A 70 3.75 3.52 3.31
C VAL A 70 5.16 3.14 3.69
N ILE A 71 5.28 1.93 4.24
CA ILE A 71 6.54 1.22 4.35
C ILE A 71 6.62 0.30 3.15
N ILE A 72 7.71 0.40 2.41
CA ILE A 72 8.00 -0.48 1.28
C ILE A 72 9.12 -1.40 1.71
N GLN A 73 8.80 -2.70 1.85
CA GLN A 73 9.69 -3.67 2.45
C GLN A 73 10.03 -4.79 1.48
N LYS A 74 11.32 -5.00 1.26
CA LYS A 74 11.81 -6.14 0.51
C LYS A 74 11.97 -7.33 1.45
N LEU A 75 11.36 -8.46 1.09
CA LEU A 75 11.49 -9.73 1.82
C LEU A 75 12.24 -10.74 0.98
N ARG A 76 12.92 -11.68 1.64
CA ARG A 76 13.56 -12.81 0.97
C ARG A 76 12.48 -13.78 0.50
N GLN A 77 12.23 -13.82 -0.79
CA GLN A 77 11.16 -14.67 -1.37
C GLN A 77 11.49 -16.16 -1.29
N ASP A 78 12.76 -16.50 -1.19
CA ASP A 78 13.26 -17.88 -1.08
C ASP A 78 13.17 -18.45 0.33
N ILE A 79 12.83 -17.66 1.33
CA ILE A 79 12.76 -18.09 2.73
C ILE A 79 11.32 -18.05 3.23
N PRO A 80 10.68 -19.21 3.46
CA PRO A 80 9.34 -19.23 4.05
C PRO A 80 9.29 -18.57 5.42
N GLY A 81 8.21 -17.87 5.72
CA GLY A 81 8.00 -17.26 7.04
C GLY A 81 8.50 -15.82 7.18
N GLN A 82 9.09 -15.24 6.15
CA GLN A 82 9.59 -13.85 6.20
C GLN A 82 8.52 -12.83 6.59
N LEU A 83 7.31 -12.98 6.07
CA LEU A 83 6.21 -12.08 6.43
C LEU A 83 5.91 -12.15 7.94
N GLY A 84 5.79 -13.34 8.48
CA GLY A 84 5.53 -13.52 9.92
C GLY A 84 6.65 -12.97 10.79
N MET A 85 7.90 -13.16 10.37
CA MET A 85 9.06 -12.65 11.09
C MET A 85 9.08 -11.13 11.12
N PHE A 86 8.84 -10.49 9.96
CA PHE A 86 8.79 -9.02 9.89
C PHE A 86 7.63 -8.46 10.70
N CYS A 87 6.45 -9.05 10.60
CA CYS A 87 5.29 -8.64 11.38
C CYS A 87 5.53 -8.80 12.89
N SER A 88 6.28 -9.82 13.30
CA SER A 88 6.64 -10.01 14.72
C SER A 88 7.55 -8.89 15.21
N GLU A 89 8.49 -8.44 14.40
CA GLU A 89 9.35 -7.30 14.78
C GLU A 89 8.54 -6.00 14.94
N LEU A 90 7.55 -5.78 14.08
CA LEU A 90 6.63 -4.66 14.24
C LEU A 90 5.79 -4.78 15.52
N ALA A 91 5.27 -5.98 15.79
CA ALA A 91 4.47 -6.24 16.98
C ALA A 91 5.27 -6.04 18.28
N ASP A 92 6.51 -6.50 18.32
CA ASP A 92 7.40 -6.33 19.47
C ASP A 92 7.67 -4.85 19.77
N ALA A 93 7.61 -4.00 18.78
CA ALA A 93 7.74 -2.56 18.92
C ALA A 93 6.38 -1.86 19.11
N ASN A 94 5.31 -2.60 19.30
CA ASN A 94 3.95 -2.10 19.44
C ASN A 94 3.47 -1.27 18.26
N VAL A 95 3.86 -1.68 17.04
CA VAL A 95 3.40 -1.09 15.77
C VAL A 95 2.30 -1.96 15.20
N ASN A 96 1.11 -1.38 14.99
CA ASN A 96 -0.02 -2.08 14.41
C ASN A 96 -0.09 -1.92 12.91
N ILE A 97 -0.28 -3.02 12.20
CA ILE A 97 -0.41 -3.06 10.75
C ILE A 97 -1.88 -2.80 10.40
N LEU A 98 -2.14 -1.76 9.64
CA LEU A 98 -3.49 -1.37 9.22
C LEU A 98 -3.84 -1.92 7.85
N THR A 99 -2.87 -1.95 6.94
CA THR A 99 -3.05 -2.41 5.56
C THR A 99 -1.77 -3.07 5.07
N GLN A 100 -1.92 -4.13 4.30
CA GLN A 100 -0.78 -4.83 3.71
C GLN A 100 -1.16 -5.39 2.34
N TYR A 101 -0.32 -5.17 1.36
CA TYR A 101 -0.43 -5.75 0.02
C TYR A 101 0.94 -5.77 -0.64
N SER A 102 1.01 -6.32 -1.86
CA SER A 102 2.25 -6.34 -2.64
C SER A 102 2.16 -5.36 -3.81
N ASP A 103 3.30 -4.83 -4.20
CA ASP A 103 3.40 -4.02 -5.41
C ASP A 103 3.78 -4.88 -6.63
N HIS A 104 3.93 -4.24 -7.80
CA HIS A 104 4.28 -4.93 -9.03
C HIS A 104 5.75 -5.40 -9.09
N SER A 105 6.56 -4.98 -8.13
CA SER A 105 7.98 -5.38 -7.98
C SER A 105 8.18 -6.41 -6.88
N ASN A 106 7.11 -7.07 -6.45
CA ASN A 106 7.13 -8.07 -5.37
C ASN A 106 7.62 -7.52 -4.02
N GLN A 107 7.43 -6.23 -3.79
CA GLN A 107 7.73 -5.62 -2.51
C GLN A 107 6.47 -5.59 -1.65
N LEU A 108 6.66 -5.73 -0.34
CA LEU A 108 5.58 -5.64 0.63
C LEU A 108 5.29 -4.17 0.92
N ILE A 109 4.03 -3.80 0.81
CA ILE A 109 3.56 -2.44 1.09
C ILE A 109 2.72 -2.49 2.36
N MET A 110 3.08 -1.68 3.35
CA MET A 110 2.36 -1.63 4.62
C MET A 110 2.00 -0.21 5.02
N VAL A 111 0.77 -0.04 5.49
CA VAL A 111 0.33 1.12 6.24
C VAL A 111 0.28 0.71 7.71
N VAL A 112 0.96 1.45 8.56
CA VAL A 112 1.04 1.18 9.99
C VAL A 112 0.59 2.40 10.80
N ASP A 113 0.23 2.20 12.05
CA ASP A 113 -0.24 3.28 12.93
C ASP A 113 0.89 4.22 13.38
N ASP A 114 2.12 3.72 13.47
CA ASP A 114 3.30 4.52 13.81
C ASP A 114 4.32 4.41 12.67
N TYR A 115 4.17 5.29 11.69
CA TYR A 115 4.99 5.29 10.48
C TYR A 115 6.49 5.42 10.78
N ASN A 116 6.88 6.36 11.66
CA ASN A 116 8.29 6.60 11.94
C ASN A 116 8.97 5.38 12.58
N LYS A 117 8.30 4.77 13.53
CA LYS A 117 8.79 3.56 14.18
C LYS A 117 8.84 2.38 13.22
N GLY A 118 7.81 2.20 12.42
CA GLY A 118 7.77 1.16 11.39
C GLY A 118 8.87 1.31 10.36
N LYS A 119 9.15 2.55 9.96
CA LYS A 119 10.24 2.86 9.01
C LYS A 119 11.60 2.51 9.57
N GLU A 120 11.85 2.76 10.85
CA GLU A 120 13.10 2.37 11.51
C GLU A 120 13.27 0.86 11.55
N ILE A 121 12.21 0.13 11.87
CA ILE A 121 12.21 -1.34 11.88
C ILE A 121 12.51 -1.88 10.49
N SER A 122 11.91 -1.28 9.46
CA SER A 122 12.17 -1.62 8.07
C SER A 122 13.65 -1.45 7.70
N LYS A 123 14.27 -0.36 8.11
CA LYS A 123 15.70 -0.12 7.89
C LYS A 123 16.57 -1.17 8.56
N GLU A 124 16.27 -1.52 9.82
CA GLU A 124 17.01 -2.54 10.56
C GLU A 124 16.83 -3.92 9.93
N TRP A 125 15.62 -4.24 9.44
CA TRP A 125 15.36 -5.47 8.70
C TRP A 125 16.26 -5.57 7.47
N MET A 126 16.35 -4.50 6.70
CA MET A 126 17.17 -4.47 5.50
C MET A 126 18.65 -4.73 5.82
N LYS A 127 19.18 -4.13 6.86
CA LYS A 127 20.56 -4.39 7.32
C LYS A 127 20.78 -5.84 7.71
N LYS A 128 19.78 -6.47 8.31
CA LYS A 128 19.85 -7.84 8.84
C LYS A 128 19.79 -8.89 7.74
N TRP A 129 18.95 -8.68 6.73
CA TRP A 129 18.64 -9.69 5.73
C TRP A 129 19.26 -9.45 4.37
N TRP A 130 19.75 -8.25 4.11
CA TRP A 130 20.31 -7.87 2.82
C TRP A 130 21.68 -7.23 3.02
N ASP A 131 22.65 -7.64 2.19
CA ASP A 131 23.94 -6.95 2.12
C ASP A 131 23.75 -5.61 1.41
N SER A 132 24.69 -4.66 1.64
CA SER A 132 24.60 -3.32 1.06
C SER A 132 24.47 -3.32 -0.46
N ASP A 133 25.06 -4.30 -1.14
CA ASP A 133 25.01 -4.43 -2.60
C ASP A 133 23.65 -4.92 -3.10
N ASP A 134 22.88 -5.61 -2.27
CA ASP A 134 21.54 -6.09 -2.58
C ASP A 134 20.46 -5.01 -2.49
N TYR A 135 20.82 -3.84 -1.94
CA TYR A 135 19.93 -2.68 -1.85
C TYR A 135 19.83 -1.88 -3.12
N ILE A 136 20.76 -2.07 -4.01
CA ILE A 136 20.80 -1.33 -5.26
C ILE A 136 19.76 -1.96 -6.19
N ILE A 137 18.59 -1.39 -6.14
CA ILE A 137 17.50 -1.79 -7.01
C ILE A 137 17.40 -0.80 -8.16
#